data_9c64d6ef93911db93fb5fdb98fbbbf3e
#
_entry.id   9c64d6ef93911db93fb5fdb98fbbbf3e
#
_cell.length_a   1.000
_cell.length_b   1.000
_cell.length_c   1.000
_cell.angle_alpha   90.00
_cell.angle_beta   90.00
_cell.angle_gamma   90.00
#
_symmetry.space_group_name_H-M   'P 1'
#
loop_
_entity.id
_entity.type
_entity.pdbx_description
1 polymer ?
#
loop_
_entity_poly.entity_id
_entity_poly.type
_entity_poly.pdbx_seq_one_letter_code
_entity_poly.pdbx_strand_id
1 'polypeptide(L)'
;MHAVWSLIHIALWIFIALMWIRFVVDWVQIFARNWSPTGFLLVVLELVYSATDPPIKALRRFIPPLRIGTIALDLSFIIVMIVAYMLLYVVGGFL
;
A
#
# COMPACT_ATOMS: atom_id res chain seq x y z
N MET A 1 16.41 8.24 -21.64
CA MET A 1 16.05 8.70 -20.29
C MET A 1 14.54 8.75 -20.06
N HIS A 2 13.76 9.24 -21.05
CA HIS A 2 12.29 9.24 -20.93
C HIS A 2 11.70 7.86 -20.63
N ALA A 3 12.23 6.82 -21.29
CA ALA A 3 11.72 5.46 -21.09
C ALA A 3 11.90 5.00 -19.65
N VAL A 4 13.04 5.29 -19.03
CA VAL A 4 13.33 4.91 -17.65
C VAL A 4 12.39 5.63 -16.69
N TRP A 5 12.25 6.95 -16.85
CA TRP A 5 11.36 7.74 -15.99
C TRP A 5 9.89 7.34 -16.16
N SER A 6 9.48 7.03 -17.40
CA SER A 6 8.12 6.57 -17.66
C SER A 6 7.84 5.23 -16.99
N LEU A 7 8.79 4.30 -17.03
CA LEU A 7 8.63 3.00 -16.36
C LEU A 7 8.54 3.17 -14.85
N ILE A 8 9.36 4.03 -14.26
CA ILE A 8 9.30 4.32 -12.84
C ILE A 8 7.94 4.94 -12.48
N HIS A 9 7.47 5.87 -13.30
CA HIS A 9 6.19 6.53 -13.10
C HIS A 9 5.03 5.54 -13.11
N ILE A 10 5.03 4.64 -14.11
CA ILE A 10 4.01 3.59 -14.20
C ILE A 10 4.08 2.66 -13.00
N ALA A 11 5.28 2.24 -12.61
CA ALA A 11 5.46 1.36 -11.46
C ALA A 11 4.94 2.02 -10.17
N LEU A 12 5.18 3.32 -9.98
CA LEU A 12 4.67 4.05 -8.84
C LEU A 12 3.14 4.12 -8.84
N TRP A 13 2.53 4.36 -10.00
CA TRP A 13 1.07 4.36 -10.13
C TRP A 13 0.47 3.01 -9.78
N ILE A 14 1.08 1.92 -10.27
CA ILE A 14 0.63 0.57 -9.95
C ILE A 14 0.76 0.32 -8.45
N PHE A 15 1.90 0.68 -7.87
CA PHE A 15 2.14 0.51 -6.43
C PHE A 15 1.10 1.27 -5.60
N ILE A 16 0.82 2.52 -5.95
CA ILE A 16 -0.17 3.33 -5.25
C ILE A 16 -1.56 2.73 -5.39
N ALA A 17 -1.90 2.24 -6.58
CA ALA A 17 -3.19 1.57 -6.78
C ALA A 17 -3.31 0.33 -5.89
N LEU A 18 -2.26 -0.48 -5.79
CA LEU A 18 -2.24 -1.65 -4.91
C LEU A 18 -2.36 -1.24 -3.44
N MET A 19 -1.73 -0.13 -3.04
CA MET A 19 -1.85 0.38 -1.68
C MET A 19 -3.28 0.80 -1.35
N TRP A 20 -3.98 1.44 -2.30
CA TRP A 20 -5.38 1.80 -2.10
C TRP A 20 -6.29 0.58 -2.01
N ILE A 21 -6.04 -0.45 -2.83
CA ILE A 21 -6.77 -1.71 -2.74
C ILE A 21 -6.57 -2.34 -1.36
N ARG A 22 -5.33 -2.38 -0.91
CA ARG A 22 -4.99 -2.89 0.42
C ARG A 22 -5.70 -2.11 1.51
N PHE A 23 -5.73 -0.80 1.40
CA PHE A 23 -6.39 0.06 2.38
C PHE A 23 -7.89 -0.27 2.48
N VAL A 24 -8.57 -0.37 1.34
CA VAL A 24 -9.99 -0.71 1.31
C VAL A 24 -10.23 -2.09 1.91
N VAL A 25 -9.40 -3.08 1.55
CA VAL A 25 -9.53 -4.44 2.07
C VAL A 25 -9.33 -4.47 3.58
N ASP A 26 -8.34 -3.74 4.08
CA ASP A 26 -8.10 -3.66 5.54
C ASP A 26 -9.33 -3.13 6.27
N TRP A 27 -9.97 -2.08 5.75
CA TRP A 27 -11.17 -1.52 6.35
C TRP A 27 -12.36 -2.48 6.24
N VAL A 28 -12.51 -3.18 5.11
CA VAL A 28 -13.55 -4.21 4.96
C VAL A 28 -13.39 -5.29 6.04
N GLN A 29 -12.16 -5.73 6.30
CA GLN A 29 -11.89 -6.74 7.32
C GLN A 29 -12.20 -6.23 8.74
N ILE A 30 -12.00 -4.94 9.00
CA ILE A 30 -12.33 -4.34 10.28
C ILE A 30 -13.84 -4.32 10.51
N PHE A 31 -14.61 -3.92 9.50
CA PHE A 31 -16.06 -3.78 9.62
C PHE A 31 -16.83 -5.08 9.36
N ALA A 32 -16.26 -6.00 8.58
CA ALA A 32 -16.87 -7.27 8.24
C ALA A 32 -15.97 -8.43 8.68
N ARG A 33 -15.95 -8.69 9.97
CA ARG A 33 -15.05 -9.69 10.57
C ARG A 33 -15.26 -11.10 10.04
N ASN A 34 -16.47 -11.41 9.57
CA ASN A 34 -16.79 -12.72 9.02
C ASN A 34 -16.42 -12.87 7.55
N TRP A 35 -15.89 -11.81 6.93
CA TRP A 35 -15.53 -11.87 5.53
C TRP A 35 -14.24 -12.70 5.38
N SER A 36 -14.34 -13.76 4.58
CA SER A 36 -13.23 -14.66 4.27
C SER A 36 -13.11 -14.77 2.77
N PRO A 37 -12.18 -14.06 2.14
CA PRO A 37 -11.98 -14.19 0.70
C PRO A 37 -11.45 -15.59 0.38
N THR A 38 -11.97 -16.18 -0.69
CA THR A 38 -11.57 -17.53 -1.15
C THR A 38 -11.37 -17.52 -2.66
N GLY A 39 -10.70 -18.55 -3.17
CA GLY A 39 -10.52 -18.78 -4.59
C GLY A 39 -9.67 -17.68 -5.24
N PHE A 40 -10.12 -17.21 -6.39
CA PHE A 40 -9.39 -16.23 -7.17
C PHE A 40 -9.15 -14.92 -6.42
N LEU A 41 -10.15 -14.47 -5.65
CA LEU A 41 -10.02 -13.24 -4.87
C LEU A 41 -8.91 -13.36 -3.84
N LEU A 42 -8.79 -14.50 -3.17
CA LEU A 42 -7.72 -14.73 -2.21
C LEU A 42 -6.34 -14.62 -2.88
N VAL A 43 -6.18 -15.21 -4.07
CA VAL A 43 -4.92 -15.13 -4.82
C VAL A 43 -4.59 -13.69 -5.17
N VAL A 44 -5.56 -12.91 -5.65
CA VAL A 44 -5.37 -11.50 -5.99
C VAL A 44 -4.94 -10.70 -4.77
N LEU A 45 -5.61 -10.90 -3.63
CA LEU A 45 -5.27 -10.20 -2.39
C LEU A 45 -3.89 -10.58 -1.87
N GLU A 46 -3.50 -11.84 -1.98
CA GLU A 46 -2.15 -12.27 -1.61
C GLU A 46 -1.09 -11.56 -2.45
N LEU A 47 -1.33 -11.40 -3.75
CA LEU A 47 -0.42 -10.68 -4.62
C LEU A 47 -0.34 -9.20 -4.23
N VAL A 48 -1.47 -8.57 -3.94
CA VAL A 48 -1.51 -7.17 -3.50
C VAL A 48 -0.69 -6.99 -2.23
N TYR A 49 -0.92 -7.82 -1.22
CA TYR A 49 -0.18 -7.71 0.03
C TYR A 49 1.29 -8.03 -0.14
N SER A 50 1.64 -9.04 -0.93
CA SER A 50 3.04 -9.40 -1.18
C SER A 50 3.81 -8.28 -1.86
N ALA A 51 3.17 -7.55 -2.77
CA ALA A 51 3.80 -6.45 -3.49
C ALA A 51 3.96 -5.20 -2.61
N THR A 52 3.06 -5.00 -1.64
CA THR A 52 3.07 -3.79 -0.80
C THR A 52 3.70 -3.98 0.57
N ASP A 53 3.85 -5.22 1.04
CA ASP A 53 4.37 -5.51 2.37
C ASP A 53 5.83 -5.10 2.60
N PRO A 54 6.79 -5.29 1.66
CA PRO A 54 8.19 -5.03 1.96
C PRO A 54 8.47 -3.65 2.55
N PRO A 55 8.04 -2.52 1.93
CA PRO A 55 8.31 -1.21 2.52
C PRO A 55 7.55 -0.99 3.83
N ILE A 56 6.32 -1.48 3.93
CA ILE A 56 5.51 -1.32 5.13
C ILE A 56 6.12 -2.07 6.31
N LYS A 57 6.53 -3.32 6.09
CA LYS A 57 7.13 -4.14 7.15
C LYS A 57 8.47 -3.59 7.59
N ALA A 58 9.25 -3.03 6.67
CA ALA A 58 10.51 -2.42 7.00
C ALA A 58 10.32 -1.25 7.98
N LEU A 59 9.31 -0.41 7.74
CA LEU A 59 8.99 0.70 8.62
C LEU A 59 8.37 0.26 9.95
N ARG A 60 7.60 -0.81 9.96
CA ARG A 60 6.99 -1.31 11.19
C ARG A 60 7.99 -1.74 12.24
N ARG A 61 9.20 -2.07 11.84
CA ARG A 61 10.27 -2.40 12.79
C ARG A 61 10.64 -1.20 13.66
N PHE A 62 10.42 0.01 13.16
CA PHE A 62 10.81 1.25 13.83
C PHE A 62 9.62 2.04 14.34
N ILE A 63 8.45 1.87 13.74
CA ILE A 63 7.25 2.67 14.02
C ILE A 63 6.13 1.73 14.45
N PRO A 64 5.76 1.75 15.75
CA PRO A 64 4.65 0.93 16.22
C PRO A 64 3.31 1.50 15.72
N PRO A 65 2.27 0.66 15.55
CA PRO A 65 0.96 1.15 15.17
C PRO A 65 0.35 2.03 16.27
N LEU A 66 -0.37 3.06 15.85
CA LEU A 66 -1.09 3.94 16.76
C LEU A 66 -2.46 3.34 17.05
N ARG A 67 -2.75 3.08 18.32
CA ARG A 67 -4.04 2.55 18.72
C ARG A 67 -4.94 3.67 19.23
N ILE A 68 -6.11 3.80 18.62
CA ILE A 68 -7.15 4.73 19.03
C ILE A 68 -8.40 3.90 19.33
N GLY A 69 -8.69 3.69 20.62
CA GLY A 69 -9.79 2.82 21.02
C GLY A 69 -9.58 1.39 20.57
N THR A 70 -10.52 0.86 19.78
CA THR A 70 -10.44 -0.50 19.24
C THR A 70 -9.77 -0.56 17.87
N ILE A 71 -9.40 0.59 17.30
CA ILE A 71 -8.82 0.67 15.96
C ILE A 71 -7.32 0.93 16.08
N ALA A 72 -6.52 0.11 15.38
CA ALA A 72 -5.09 0.30 15.27
C ALA A 72 -4.79 0.94 13.91
N LEU A 73 -4.21 2.15 13.93
CA LEU A 73 -3.78 2.82 12.72
C LEU A 73 -2.34 2.43 12.40
N ASP A 74 -2.13 1.98 11.17
CA ASP A 74 -0.80 1.60 10.70
C ASP A 74 -0.08 2.84 10.17
N LEU A 75 0.75 3.43 11.03
CA LEU A 75 1.53 4.61 10.67
C LEU A 75 2.52 4.32 9.56
N SER A 76 3.06 3.09 9.50
CA SER A 76 3.98 2.69 8.45
C SER A 76 3.29 2.74 7.08
N PHE A 77 2.04 2.29 6.99
CA PHE A 77 1.26 2.39 5.77
C PHE A 77 1.11 3.85 5.31
N ILE A 78 0.74 4.73 6.24
CA ILE A 78 0.55 6.14 5.94
C ILE A 78 1.84 6.78 5.43
N ILE A 79 2.96 6.48 6.06
CA ILE A 79 4.26 7.02 5.67
C ILE A 79 4.65 6.51 4.28
N VAL A 80 4.46 5.22 4.00
CA VAL A 80 4.74 4.66 2.67
C VAL A 80 3.91 5.35 1.60
N MET A 81 2.62 5.60 1.88
CA MET A 81 1.75 6.31 0.93
C MET A 81 2.22 7.73 0.66
N ILE A 82 2.60 8.45 1.72
CA ILE A 82 3.10 9.81 1.57
C ILE A 82 4.37 9.82 0.72
N VAL A 83 5.32 8.92 1.01
CA VAL A 83 6.56 8.82 0.27
C VAL A 83 6.28 8.46 -1.20
N ALA A 84 5.37 7.52 -1.44
CA ALA A 84 5.01 7.11 -2.80
C ALA A 84 4.44 8.28 -3.61
N TYR A 85 3.56 9.08 -3.02
CA TYR A 85 3.01 10.26 -3.69
C TYR A 85 4.07 11.33 -3.92
N MET A 86 4.97 11.51 -2.96
CA MET A 86 6.10 12.44 -3.14
C MET A 86 7.00 12.01 -4.29
N LEU A 87 7.32 10.73 -4.37
CA LEU A 87 8.12 10.18 -5.47
C LEU A 87 7.39 10.33 -6.80
N LEU A 88 6.09 10.11 -6.82
CA LEU A 88 5.29 10.27 -8.03
C LEU A 88 5.36 11.71 -8.54
N TYR A 89 5.26 12.68 -7.63
CA TYR A 89 5.37 14.08 -7.97
C TYR A 89 6.75 14.43 -8.54
N VAL A 90 7.81 13.95 -7.87
CA VAL A 90 9.19 14.22 -8.30
C VAL A 90 9.46 13.58 -9.66
N VAL A 91 9.09 12.31 -9.85
CA VAL A 91 9.30 11.60 -11.11
C VAL A 91 8.49 12.26 -12.24
N GLY A 92 7.26 12.70 -11.94
CA GLY A 92 6.44 13.40 -12.91
C GLY A 92 7.10 14.68 -13.44
N GLY A 93 7.91 15.33 -12.61
CA GLY A 93 8.66 16.52 -13.01
C GLY A 93 9.79 16.24 -14.00
N PHE A 94 10.23 14.98 -14.12
CA PHE A 94 11.27 14.58 -15.06
C PHE A 94 10.74 14.01 -16.38
N LEU A 95 9.43 13.92 -16.50
CA LEU A 95 8.80 13.39 -17.74
C LEU A 95 8.60 14.45 -18.80
#